data_010d9c34d6e713a03f9ac4bf765df44a
#
_entry.id   010d9c34d6e713a03f9ac4bf765df44a
#
_cell.length_a   1.000
_cell.length_b   1.000
_cell.length_c   1.000
_cell.angle_alpha   90.00
_cell.angle_beta   90.00
_cell.angle_gamma   90.00
#
_symmetry.space_group_name_H-M   'P 1'
#
loop_
_entity.id
_entity.type
_entity.pdbx_description
1 polymer ?
#
loop_
_entity_poly.entity_id
_entity_poly.type
_entity_poly.pdbx_seq_one_letter_code
_entity_poly.pdbx_strand_id
1 'polypeptide(L)'
;MTIIPMFPELESGSNDTPLPLLVAKKWDFPLAFHIVDGKYYYAIQDWLRGLTGESEVRKMWVKLKAQTLKDKLSTTSRQLPYRATNGKTYSLEFLTNDLYVIAQYLRITKSRPSLDEIRQFLAKAGVFVDEVRLDPTKVLTSGAISPDQALEAGIEMYRAQGKSDAWIQMRVESKFKRDAFVKALGYAIAEIINRRHYAIATNDIYTGLWQRTAARLKQELSVSKNGSLRDRQPTLALYFQGIAEEASADKLGQRQELSWNEARDIIKTVSGMVGRYAKEMSEYLGKDLATGRPLLPS
;
A
#
# COMPACT_ATOMS: atom_id res chain seq x y z
N MET A 1 -26.20 15.50 2.20
CA MET A 1 -25.99 14.93 0.85
C MET A 1 -25.63 16.10 -0.07
N THR A 2 -24.34 16.30 -0.33
CA THR A 2 -23.86 17.40 -1.18
C THR A 2 -24.02 16.98 -2.63
N ILE A 3 -24.90 17.63 -3.38
CA ILE A 3 -25.06 17.42 -4.82
C ILE A 3 -23.91 18.16 -5.49
N ILE A 4 -22.90 17.43 -5.93
CA ILE A 4 -21.81 17.98 -6.73
C ILE A 4 -22.35 18.23 -8.14
N PRO A 5 -22.00 19.36 -8.80
CA PRO A 5 -22.47 19.66 -10.15
C PRO A 5 -22.11 18.56 -11.13
N MET A 6 -22.98 18.29 -12.07
CA MET A 6 -22.98 17.14 -12.99
C MET A 6 -21.70 17.00 -13.85
N PHE A 7 -20.96 18.08 -14.01
CA PHE A 7 -19.64 18.12 -14.65
C PHE A 7 -18.76 19.09 -13.83
N PRO A 8 -18.15 18.64 -12.72
CA PRO A 8 -17.12 19.46 -12.09
C PRO A 8 -15.99 19.64 -13.11
N GLU A 9 -15.56 20.88 -13.29
CA GLU A 9 -14.31 21.16 -14.02
C GLU A 9 -13.21 20.38 -13.31
N LEU A 10 -12.69 19.36 -13.98
CA LEU A 10 -11.53 18.62 -13.50
C LEU A 10 -10.35 19.58 -13.58
N GLU A 11 -9.94 20.11 -12.42
CA GLU A 11 -8.72 20.90 -12.35
C GLU A 11 -7.58 20.12 -13.00
N SER A 12 -6.97 20.74 -13.98
CA SER A 12 -5.86 20.17 -14.74
C SER A 12 -4.66 20.04 -13.82
N GLY A 13 -4.48 18.85 -13.21
CA GLY A 13 -3.29 18.58 -12.41
C GLY A 13 -3.44 17.63 -11.23
N SER A 14 -4.65 17.19 -10.82
CA SER A 14 -4.74 16.19 -9.75
C SER A 14 -4.61 14.78 -10.31
N ASN A 15 -3.63 14.02 -9.79
CA ASN A 15 -3.45 12.61 -10.06
C ASN A 15 -4.62 11.73 -9.52
N ASP A 16 -5.64 12.34 -8.91
CA ASP A 16 -6.76 11.68 -8.23
C ASP A 16 -7.96 11.41 -9.14
N THR A 17 -7.83 11.62 -10.45
CA THR A 17 -8.93 11.37 -11.39
C THR A 17 -9.13 9.87 -11.60
N PRO A 18 -10.29 9.29 -11.24
CA PRO A 18 -10.56 7.88 -11.45
C PRO A 18 -10.48 7.46 -12.93
N LEU A 19 -10.02 6.24 -13.18
CA LEU A 19 -9.80 5.71 -14.52
C LEU A 19 -11.01 5.84 -15.47
N PRO A 20 -12.29 5.64 -15.07
CA PRO A 20 -13.42 5.87 -15.96
C PRO A 20 -13.52 7.30 -16.45
N LEU A 21 -13.20 8.31 -15.62
CA LEU A 21 -13.19 9.71 -16.02
C LEU A 21 -12.02 10.04 -16.93
N LEU A 22 -10.86 9.39 -16.74
CA LEU A 22 -9.73 9.50 -17.69
C LEU A 22 -10.09 8.93 -19.05
N VAL A 23 -10.80 7.78 -19.09
CA VAL A 23 -11.32 7.21 -20.35
C VAL A 23 -12.29 8.19 -21.01
N ALA A 24 -13.27 8.70 -20.26
CA ALA A 24 -14.24 9.65 -20.79
C ALA A 24 -13.58 10.92 -21.36
N LYS A 25 -12.58 11.46 -20.66
CA LYS A 25 -11.79 12.62 -21.11
C LYS A 25 -10.97 12.29 -22.38
N LYS A 26 -10.31 11.14 -22.42
CA LYS A 26 -9.44 10.76 -23.55
C LYS A 26 -10.22 10.51 -24.84
N TRP A 27 -11.41 9.96 -24.75
CA TRP A 27 -12.27 9.67 -25.91
C TRP A 27 -13.44 10.66 -26.08
N ASP A 28 -13.36 11.80 -25.37
CA ASP A 28 -14.24 12.96 -25.50
C ASP A 28 -15.75 12.62 -25.42
N PHE A 29 -16.15 11.95 -24.33
CA PHE A 29 -17.57 11.73 -24.07
C PHE A 29 -17.98 12.11 -22.65
N PRO A 30 -19.22 12.60 -22.45
CA PRO A 30 -19.72 12.95 -21.12
C PRO A 30 -19.91 11.68 -20.27
N LEU A 31 -19.48 11.73 -19.00
CA LEU A 31 -19.70 10.67 -18.02
C LEU A 31 -20.13 11.30 -16.68
N ALA A 32 -21.44 11.30 -16.42
CA ALA A 32 -21.95 11.78 -15.15
C ALA A 32 -21.59 10.81 -14.02
N PHE A 33 -21.29 11.35 -12.83
CA PHE A 33 -20.96 10.58 -11.65
C PHE A 33 -21.50 11.19 -10.37
N HIS A 34 -21.58 10.37 -9.33
CA HIS A 34 -21.83 10.75 -7.95
C HIS A 34 -20.78 10.17 -7.02
N ILE A 35 -20.48 10.87 -5.93
CA ILE A 35 -19.67 10.34 -4.84
C ILE A 35 -20.61 10.03 -3.67
N VAL A 36 -20.69 8.77 -3.27
CA VAL A 36 -21.52 8.31 -2.15
C VAL A 36 -20.66 7.46 -1.23
N ASP A 37 -20.55 7.84 0.03
CA ASP A 37 -19.70 7.17 1.01
C ASP A 37 -18.23 7.00 0.55
N GLY A 38 -17.67 8.05 -0.08
CA GLY A 38 -16.30 8.07 -0.62
C GLY A 38 -16.09 7.21 -1.88
N LYS A 39 -17.14 6.62 -2.46
CA LYS A 39 -17.08 5.81 -3.67
C LYS A 39 -17.71 6.53 -4.86
N TYR A 40 -17.05 6.42 -6.00
CA TYR A 40 -17.57 6.93 -7.27
C TYR A 40 -18.59 5.98 -7.88
N TYR A 41 -19.73 6.53 -8.30
CA TYR A 41 -20.78 5.86 -9.04
C TYR A 41 -20.98 6.59 -10.37
N TYR A 42 -20.92 5.89 -11.49
CA TYR A 42 -20.94 6.45 -12.85
C TYR A 42 -22.23 6.06 -13.57
N ALA A 43 -22.77 6.99 -14.35
CA ALA A 43 -23.97 6.77 -15.13
C ALA A 43 -23.73 5.72 -16.22
N ILE A 44 -24.38 4.57 -16.13
CA ILE A 44 -24.18 3.47 -17.07
C ILE A 44 -24.57 3.82 -18.50
N GLN A 45 -25.59 4.66 -18.68
CA GLN A 45 -26.02 5.08 -20.01
C GLN A 45 -24.99 5.95 -20.69
N ASP A 46 -24.33 6.85 -19.97
CA ASP A 46 -23.25 7.69 -20.53
C ASP A 46 -22.03 6.84 -20.90
N TRP A 47 -21.66 5.89 -20.02
CA TRP A 47 -20.59 4.94 -20.32
C TRP A 47 -20.85 4.12 -21.58
N LEU A 48 -22.05 3.54 -21.70
CA LEU A 48 -22.42 2.79 -22.89
C LEU A 48 -22.45 3.67 -24.15
N ARG A 49 -22.96 4.88 -24.04
CA ARG A 49 -23.01 5.85 -25.14
C ARG A 49 -21.61 6.21 -25.60
N GLY A 50 -20.70 6.51 -24.67
CA GLY A 50 -19.30 6.80 -24.97
C GLY A 50 -18.57 5.65 -25.62
N LEU A 51 -18.78 4.39 -25.15
CA LEU A 51 -18.13 3.22 -25.69
C LEU A 51 -18.66 2.78 -27.07
N THR A 52 -19.93 3.07 -27.36
CA THR A 52 -20.58 2.52 -28.56
C THR A 52 -20.95 3.56 -29.58
N GLY A 53 -21.05 4.84 -29.22
CA GLY A 53 -21.59 5.90 -30.07
C GLY A 53 -23.08 5.82 -30.31
N GLU A 54 -23.79 4.85 -29.69
CA GLU A 54 -25.23 4.66 -29.90
C GLU A 54 -26.08 5.58 -29.01
N SER A 55 -27.19 6.11 -29.52
CA SER A 55 -28.13 6.92 -28.76
C SER A 55 -29.07 6.09 -27.88
N GLU A 56 -29.54 4.95 -28.36
CA GLU A 56 -30.55 4.06 -27.74
C GLU A 56 -29.95 3.05 -26.75
N VAL A 57 -29.05 3.49 -25.87
CA VAL A 57 -28.32 2.62 -24.96
C VAL A 57 -29.16 1.97 -23.85
N ARG A 58 -30.36 2.49 -23.56
CA ARG A 58 -31.24 1.92 -22.52
C ARG A 58 -31.68 0.49 -22.83
N LYS A 59 -32.10 0.24 -24.07
CA LYS A 59 -32.49 -1.12 -24.52
C LYS A 59 -31.29 -2.05 -24.52
N MET A 60 -30.13 -1.53 -24.95
CA MET A 60 -28.86 -2.28 -24.93
C MET A 60 -28.49 -2.70 -23.51
N TRP A 61 -28.57 -1.79 -22.53
CA TRP A 61 -28.29 -2.08 -21.13
C TRP A 61 -29.18 -3.19 -20.56
N VAL A 62 -30.48 -3.07 -20.75
CA VAL A 62 -31.44 -4.11 -20.30
C VAL A 62 -31.09 -5.47 -20.88
N LYS A 63 -30.76 -5.56 -22.17
CA LYS A 63 -30.38 -6.80 -22.84
C LYS A 63 -29.04 -7.34 -22.32
N LEU A 64 -28.02 -6.50 -22.19
CA LEU A 64 -26.72 -6.88 -21.65
C LEU A 64 -26.82 -7.42 -20.22
N LYS A 65 -27.54 -6.70 -19.36
CA LYS A 65 -27.75 -7.08 -17.96
C LYS A 65 -28.44 -8.45 -17.85
N ALA A 66 -29.47 -8.67 -18.65
CA ALA A 66 -30.27 -9.90 -18.59
C ALA A 66 -29.57 -11.13 -19.20
N GLN A 67 -28.83 -10.96 -20.30
CA GLN A 67 -28.30 -12.06 -21.09
C GLN A 67 -26.81 -12.34 -20.89
N THR A 68 -26.00 -11.28 -20.76
CA THR A 68 -24.54 -11.40 -20.79
C THR A 68 -23.90 -11.20 -19.44
N LEU A 69 -24.46 -10.33 -18.59
CA LEU A 69 -23.85 -9.87 -17.35
C LEU A 69 -24.54 -10.41 -16.10
N LYS A 70 -25.55 -11.28 -16.24
CA LYS A 70 -26.43 -11.73 -15.14
C LYS A 70 -25.69 -12.14 -13.88
N ASP A 71 -24.56 -12.87 -14.03
CA ASP A 71 -23.78 -13.39 -12.90
C ASP A 71 -22.34 -12.82 -12.88
N LYS A 72 -22.09 -11.72 -13.60
CA LYS A 72 -20.74 -11.17 -13.81
C LYS A 72 -20.51 -9.81 -13.18
N LEU A 73 -21.59 -9.14 -12.75
CA LEU A 73 -21.48 -7.87 -12.04
C LEU A 73 -21.28 -8.15 -10.56
N SER A 74 -20.24 -7.53 -10.00
CA SER A 74 -19.84 -7.74 -8.61
C SER A 74 -20.54 -6.78 -7.66
N THR A 75 -21.09 -5.67 -8.17
CA THR A 75 -21.64 -4.59 -7.37
C THR A 75 -23.13 -4.38 -7.65
N THR A 76 -23.85 -3.98 -6.61
CA THR A 76 -25.24 -3.56 -6.75
C THR A 76 -25.27 -2.17 -7.38
N SER A 77 -26.02 -2.01 -8.47
CA SER A 77 -26.29 -0.71 -9.04
C SER A 77 -27.14 0.16 -8.09
N ARG A 78 -26.93 1.48 -8.13
CA ARG A 78 -27.75 2.45 -7.40
C ARG A 78 -28.57 3.30 -8.37
N GLN A 79 -29.80 3.57 -8.00
CA GLN A 79 -30.63 4.57 -8.70
C GLN A 79 -30.31 5.95 -8.14
N LEU A 80 -29.70 6.80 -8.95
CA LEU A 80 -29.29 8.15 -8.54
C LEU A 80 -29.85 9.22 -9.49
N PRO A 81 -30.00 10.47 -9.05
CA PRO A 81 -30.52 11.55 -9.89
C PRO A 81 -29.53 11.84 -11.03
N TYR A 82 -30.07 11.95 -12.23
CA TYR A 82 -29.35 12.31 -13.46
C TYR A 82 -30.02 13.51 -14.12
N ARG A 83 -29.31 14.61 -14.29
CA ARG A 83 -29.80 15.79 -14.99
C ARG A 83 -29.47 15.68 -16.46
N ALA A 84 -30.48 15.54 -17.30
CA ALA A 84 -30.33 15.47 -18.73
C ALA A 84 -30.11 16.85 -19.39
N THR A 85 -29.65 16.86 -20.63
CA THR A 85 -29.41 18.09 -21.42
C THR A 85 -30.66 18.95 -21.62
N ASN A 86 -31.88 18.35 -21.54
CA ASN A 86 -33.15 19.05 -21.58
C ASN A 86 -33.52 19.70 -20.24
N GLY A 87 -32.62 19.72 -19.24
CA GLY A 87 -32.81 20.33 -17.93
C GLY A 87 -33.65 19.48 -16.95
N LYS A 88 -34.25 18.37 -17.38
CA LYS A 88 -35.04 17.49 -16.52
C LYS A 88 -34.16 16.53 -15.73
N THR A 89 -34.58 16.19 -14.51
CA THR A 89 -33.90 15.20 -13.68
C THR A 89 -34.63 13.87 -13.76
N TYR A 90 -33.87 12.82 -14.02
CA TYR A 90 -34.35 11.43 -14.09
C TYR A 90 -33.65 10.61 -13.02
N SER A 91 -34.22 9.48 -12.63
CA SER A 91 -33.54 8.47 -11.82
C SER A 91 -32.92 7.45 -12.77
N LEU A 92 -31.60 7.38 -12.81
CA LEU A 92 -30.88 6.44 -13.66
C LEU A 92 -30.01 5.48 -12.81
N GLU A 93 -29.61 4.39 -13.43
CA GLU A 93 -28.75 3.39 -12.82
C GLU A 93 -27.28 3.80 -12.95
N PHE A 94 -26.57 3.75 -11.81
CA PHE A 94 -25.15 4.06 -11.68
C PHE A 94 -24.41 2.85 -11.12
N LEU A 95 -23.21 2.62 -11.62
CA LEU A 95 -22.32 1.52 -11.23
C LEU A 95 -20.95 2.04 -10.80
N THR A 96 -20.21 1.25 -10.06
CA THR A 96 -18.83 1.50 -9.66
C THR A 96 -17.87 0.82 -10.64
N ASN A 97 -17.00 -0.07 -10.17
CA ASN A 97 -15.94 -0.72 -10.95
C ASN A 97 -16.43 -1.69 -12.04
N ASP A 98 -17.69 -2.10 -12.00
CA ASP A 98 -18.25 -3.01 -13.02
C ASP A 98 -18.30 -2.41 -14.44
N LEU A 99 -18.06 -1.10 -14.57
CA LEU A 99 -17.87 -0.45 -15.88
C LEU A 99 -16.77 -1.12 -16.72
N TYR A 100 -15.70 -1.61 -16.06
CA TYR A 100 -14.62 -2.32 -16.77
C TYR A 100 -15.08 -3.66 -17.32
N VAL A 101 -15.88 -4.38 -16.54
CA VAL A 101 -16.49 -5.65 -16.97
C VAL A 101 -17.40 -5.42 -18.16
N ILE A 102 -18.24 -4.38 -18.14
CA ILE A 102 -19.14 -4.05 -19.25
C ILE A 102 -18.35 -3.78 -20.53
N ALA A 103 -17.25 -3.02 -20.46
CA ALA A 103 -16.43 -2.76 -21.65
C ALA A 103 -15.90 -4.04 -22.29
N GLN A 104 -15.59 -5.09 -21.51
CA GLN A 104 -15.10 -6.38 -22.01
C GLN A 104 -16.17 -7.19 -22.75
N TYR A 105 -17.45 -7.05 -22.37
CA TYR A 105 -18.55 -7.84 -22.92
C TYR A 105 -19.30 -7.17 -24.07
N LEU A 106 -19.00 -5.91 -24.39
CA LEU A 106 -19.55 -5.26 -25.57
C LEU A 106 -18.95 -5.89 -26.85
N ARG A 107 -19.77 -6.12 -27.85
CA ARG A 107 -19.29 -6.67 -29.13
C ARG A 107 -18.57 -5.58 -29.93
N ILE A 108 -17.34 -5.88 -30.39
CA ILE A 108 -16.59 -4.99 -31.29
C ILE A 108 -17.25 -5.08 -32.67
N THR A 109 -17.57 -3.94 -33.25
CA THR A 109 -18.13 -3.80 -34.59
C THR A 109 -17.47 -2.62 -35.30
N LYS A 110 -17.62 -2.54 -36.65
CA LYS A 110 -17.09 -1.40 -37.41
C LYS A 110 -17.69 -0.04 -36.99
N SER A 111 -18.87 -0.01 -36.37
CA SER A 111 -19.52 1.16 -35.83
C SER A 111 -19.01 1.56 -34.45
N ARG A 112 -18.04 0.83 -33.87
CA ARG A 112 -17.48 1.07 -32.52
C ARG A 112 -15.95 1.04 -32.57
N PRO A 113 -15.29 1.91 -33.32
CA PRO A 113 -13.85 1.84 -33.56
C PRO A 113 -13.04 2.09 -32.27
N SER A 114 -13.52 2.96 -31.40
CA SER A 114 -12.83 3.32 -30.16
C SER A 114 -12.91 2.23 -29.07
N LEU A 115 -13.83 1.26 -29.19
CA LEU A 115 -14.04 0.25 -28.14
C LEU A 115 -12.81 -0.64 -27.95
N ASP A 116 -12.12 -1.02 -29.02
CA ASP A 116 -10.91 -1.84 -28.93
C ASP A 116 -9.75 -1.08 -28.30
N GLU A 117 -9.56 0.17 -28.68
CA GLU A 117 -8.56 1.06 -28.08
C GLU A 117 -8.81 1.26 -26.59
N ILE A 118 -10.08 1.47 -26.18
CA ILE A 118 -10.46 1.60 -24.77
C ILE A 118 -10.15 0.31 -24.01
N ARG A 119 -10.45 -0.86 -24.59
CA ARG A 119 -10.11 -2.16 -23.98
C ARG A 119 -8.61 -2.33 -23.80
N GLN A 120 -7.82 -2.00 -24.83
CA GLN A 120 -6.37 -2.04 -24.74
C GLN A 120 -5.83 -1.09 -23.68
N PHE A 121 -6.40 0.11 -23.57
CA PHE A 121 -6.04 1.07 -22.52
C PHE A 121 -6.34 0.52 -21.11
N LEU A 122 -7.54 -0.08 -20.92
CA LEU A 122 -7.92 -0.73 -19.66
C LEU A 122 -7.05 -1.95 -19.34
N ALA A 123 -6.65 -2.73 -20.36
CA ALA A 123 -5.75 -3.86 -20.18
C ALA A 123 -4.35 -3.42 -19.74
N LYS A 124 -3.83 -2.30 -20.26
CA LYS A 124 -2.55 -1.71 -19.82
C LYS A 124 -2.58 -1.30 -18.36
N ALA A 125 -3.72 -0.84 -17.85
CA ALA A 125 -3.87 -0.56 -16.42
C ALA A 125 -3.70 -1.84 -15.58
N GLY A 126 -4.18 -3.00 -16.06
CA GLY A 126 -3.94 -4.30 -15.42
C GLY A 126 -2.46 -4.69 -15.44
N VAL A 127 -1.76 -4.50 -16.54
CA VAL A 127 -0.31 -4.72 -16.64
C VAL A 127 0.45 -3.85 -15.65
N PHE A 128 0.08 -2.57 -15.56
CA PHE A 128 0.69 -1.66 -14.57
C PHE A 128 0.50 -2.14 -13.13
N VAL A 129 -0.68 -2.67 -12.78
CA VAL A 129 -0.93 -3.26 -11.45
C VAL A 129 0.00 -4.44 -11.19
N ASP A 130 0.24 -5.31 -12.17
CA ASP A 130 1.17 -6.43 -12.01
C ASP A 130 2.63 -5.96 -11.89
N GLU A 131 3.03 -4.94 -12.64
CA GLU A 131 4.35 -4.32 -12.50
C GLU A 131 4.56 -3.76 -11.09
N VAL A 132 3.55 -3.06 -10.53
CA VAL A 132 3.59 -2.54 -9.16
C VAL A 132 3.65 -3.66 -8.11
N ARG A 133 3.00 -4.81 -8.35
CA ARG A 133 3.10 -5.98 -7.46
C ARG A 133 4.50 -6.58 -7.42
N LEU A 134 5.20 -6.57 -8.54
CA LEU A 134 6.59 -7.05 -8.68
C LEU A 134 7.60 -6.03 -8.16
N ASP A 135 7.37 -4.77 -8.45
CA ASP A 135 8.19 -3.63 -8.03
C ASP A 135 7.31 -2.46 -7.56
N PRO A 136 7.04 -2.35 -6.24
CA PRO A 136 6.21 -1.27 -5.71
C PRO A 136 6.75 0.15 -5.98
N THR A 137 8.03 0.30 -6.32
CA THR A 137 8.60 1.62 -6.66
C THR A 137 8.05 2.18 -7.97
N LYS A 138 7.44 1.33 -8.81
CA LYS A 138 6.77 1.73 -10.05
C LYS A 138 5.67 2.76 -9.84
N VAL A 139 4.98 2.73 -8.70
CA VAL A 139 3.96 3.74 -8.38
C VAL A 139 4.58 5.15 -8.30
N LEU A 140 5.75 5.27 -7.68
CA LEU A 140 6.48 6.53 -7.55
C LEU A 140 7.14 6.95 -8.88
N THR A 141 7.84 6.01 -9.54
CA THR A 141 8.57 6.30 -10.79
C THR A 141 7.65 6.59 -11.97
N SER A 142 6.41 6.11 -11.94
CA SER A 142 5.40 6.45 -12.95
C SER A 142 4.76 7.83 -12.75
N GLY A 143 4.99 8.48 -11.60
CA GLY A 143 4.32 9.73 -11.23
C GLY A 143 2.84 9.55 -10.84
N ALA A 144 2.36 8.30 -10.65
CA ALA A 144 0.98 8.04 -10.23
C ALA A 144 0.67 8.62 -8.84
N ILE A 145 1.66 8.61 -7.95
CA ILE A 145 1.63 9.31 -6.66
C ILE A 145 2.98 9.99 -6.41
N SER A 146 2.99 11.09 -5.67
CA SER A 146 4.23 11.72 -5.22
C SER A 146 4.84 10.96 -4.03
N PRO A 147 6.15 11.12 -3.75
CA PRO A 147 6.78 10.58 -2.55
C PRO A 147 6.08 11.02 -1.25
N ASP A 148 5.62 12.27 -1.18
CA ASP A 148 4.92 12.81 -0.02
C ASP A 148 3.55 12.14 0.16
N GLN A 149 2.77 11.99 -0.91
CA GLN A 149 1.50 11.25 -0.87
C GLN A 149 1.69 9.79 -0.43
N ALA A 150 2.76 9.13 -0.88
CA ALA A 150 3.07 7.77 -0.44
C ALA A 150 3.42 7.70 1.05
N LEU A 151 4.16 8.70 1.56
CA LEU A 151 4.49 8.81 2.97
C LEU A 151 3.25 9.07 3.82
N GLU A 152 2.41 10.03 3.43
CA GLU A 152 1.15 10.34 4.10
C GLU A 152 0.21 9.12 4.13
N ALA A 153 0.02 8.45 3.01
CA ALA A 153 -0.78 7.23 2.96
C ALA A 153 -0.25 6.13 3.89
N GLY A 154 1.08 5.99 4.00
CA GLY A 154 1.72 5.07 4.94
C GLY A 154 1.45 5.44 6.41
N ILE A 155 1.52 6.72 6.74
CA ILE A 155 1.22 7.25 8.07
C ILE A 155 -0.25 6.99 8.43
N GLU A 156 -1.18 7.36 7.55
CA GLU A 156 -2.62 7.15 7.76
C GLU A 156 -2.98 5.66 7.91
N MET A 157 -2.33 4.78 7.15
CA MET A 157 -2.50 3.33 7.31
C MET A 157 -2.12 2.86 8.72
N TYR A 158 -1.03 3.37 9.30
CA TYR A 158 -0.64 3.02 10.66
C TYR A 158 -1.57 3.64 11.72
N ARG A 159 -2.03 4.89 11.51
CA ARG A 159 -3.05 5.52 12.37
C ARG A 159 -4.35 4.72 12.40
N ALA A 160 -4.82 4.26 11.23
CA ALA A 160 -5.99 3.39 11.11
C ALA A 160 -5.83 2.05 11.85
N GLN A 161 -4.59 1.57 12.05
CA GLN A 161 -4.26 0.41 12.88
C GLN A 161 -4.15 0.74 14.38
N GLY A 162 -4.45 1.97 14.80
CA GLY A 162 -4.38 2.42 16.19
C GLY A 162 -2.96 2.72 16.69
N LYS A 163 -1.99 2.96 15.78
CA LYS A 163 -0.63 3.35 16.16
C LYS A 163 -0.55 4.83 16.49
N SER A 164 0.17 5.17 17.58
CA SER A 164 0.43 6.56 17.94
C SER A 164 1.45 7.21 17.00
N ASP A 165 1.42 8.53 16.87
CA ASP A 165 2.39 9.28 16.05
C ASP A 165 3.83 9.03 16.48
N ALA A 166 4.11 8.95 17.80
CA ALA A 166 5.42 8.58 18.32
C ALA A 166 5.88 7.19 17.86
N TRP A 167 4.97 6.22 17.81
CA TRP A 167 5.27 4.90 17.27
C TRP A 167 5.58 4.97 15.77
N ILE A 168 4.77 5.72 15.01
CA ILE A 168 4.93 5.87 13.56
C ILE A 168 6.27 6.52 13.24
N GLN A 169 6.61 7.61 13.90
CA GLN A 169 7.90 8.28 13.77
C GLN A 169 9.05 7.29 14.00
N MET A 170 9.03 6.58 15.15
CA MET A 170 10.06 5.60 15.46
C MET A 170 10.13 4.45 14.46
N ARG A 171 8.98 4.03 13.92
CA ARG A 171 8.92 2.98 12.90
C ARG A 171 9.57 3.41 11.58
N VAL A 172 9.39 4.66 11.17
CA VAL A 172 10.06 5.25 10.00
C VAL A 172 11.56 5.38 10.24
N GLU A 173 11.97 5.97 11.36
CA GLU A 173 13.38 6.08 11.74
C GLU A 173 14.09 4.72 11.81
N SER A 174 13.41 3.70 12.31
CA SER A 174 13.97 2.34 12.40
C SER A 174 14.32 1.73 11.03
N LYS A 175 13.72 2.21 9.92
CA LYS A 175 14.11 1.80 8.57
C LYS A 175 15.48 2.38 8.21
N PHE A 176 15.69 3.67 8.44
CA PHE A 176 16.97 4.33 8.15
C PHE A 176 18.11 3.75 8.96
N LYS A 177 17.91 3.52 10.27
CA LYS A 177 18.91 2.89 11.15
C LYS A 177 19.25 1.48 10.68
N ARG A 178 18.23 0.71 10.28
CA ARG A 178 18.40 -0.61 9.70
C ARG A 178 19.22 -0.58 8.42
N ASP A 179 18.91 0.35 7.52
CA ASP A 179 19.62 0.48 6.25
C ASP A 179 21.08 0.92 6.44
N ALA A 180 21.31 1.85 7.38
CA ALA A 180 22.67 2.25 7.77
C ALA A 180 23.47 1.06 8.33
N PHE A 181 22.88 0.26 9.22
CA PHE A 181 23.51 -0.96 9.74
C PHE A 181 23.83 -1.97 8.64
N VAL A 182 22.91 -2.22 7.71
CA VAL A 182 23.13 -3.15 6.58
C VAL A 182 24.26 -2.68 5.70
N LYS A 183 24.33 -1.37 5.40
CA LYS A 183 25.42 -0.78 4.61
C LYS A 183 26.76 -0.89 5.34
N ALA A 184 26.82 -0.49 6.61
CA ALA A 184 28.03 -0.57 7.42
C ALA A 184 28.58 -2.01 7.51
N LEU A 185 27.67 -2.99 7.71
CA LEU A 185 28.04 -4.41 7.71
C LEU A 185 28.62 -4.85 6.36
N GLY A 186 28.02 -4.42 5.25
CA GLY A 186 28.49 -4.75 3.91
C GLY A 186 29.87 -4.15 3.58
N TYR A 187 30.17 -2.95 4.08
CA TYR A 187 31.47 -2.29 3.86
C TYR A 187 32.57 -2.78 4.79
N ALA A 188 32.24 -3.21 6.01
CA ALA A 188 33.21 -3.62 7.01
C ALA A 188 33.82 -5.01 6.72
N ILE A 189 33.09 -5.88 6.02
CA ILE A 189 33.49 -7.29 5.82
C ILE A 189 34.24 -7.43 4.50
N ALA A 190 35.42 -8.11 4.56
CA ALA A 190 36.23 -8.40 3.40
C ALA A 190 35.64 -9.47 2.46
N GLU A 191 34.83 -10.36 3.02
CA GLU A 191 34.22 -11.47 2.30
C GLU A 191 32.92 -11.05 1.58
N ILE A 192 32.54 -11.78 0.54
CA ILE A 192 31.25 -11.59 -0.12
C ILE A 192 30.13 -12.09 0.78
N ILE A 193 29.29 -11.17 1.27
CA ILE A 193 28.13 -11.52 2.09
C ILE A 193 26.84 -11.56 1.27
N ASN A 194 25.91 -12.40 1.67
CA ASN A 194 24.64 -12.64 1.00
C ASN A 194 23.46 -12.44 1.97
N ARG A 195 22.25 -12.59 1.47
CA ARG A 195 21.01 -12.40 2.25
C ARG A 195 20.99 -13.19 3.58
N ARG A 196 21.61 -14.37 3.64
CA ARG A 196 21.67 -15.19 4.84
C ARG A 196 22.51 -14.55 5.95
N HIS A 197 23.64 -13.92 5.58
CA HIS A 197 24.50 -13.21 6.54
C HIS A 197 23.75 -12.04 7.19
N TYR A 198 23.02 -11.23 6.42
CA TYR A 198 22.20 -10.14 6.95
C TYR A 198 21.08 -10.66 7.89
N ALA A 199 20.48 -11.80 7.57
CA ALA A 199 19.47 -12.43 8.44
C ALA A 199 20.08 -12.91 9.76
N ILE A 200 21.28 -13.51 9.74
CA ILE A 200 22.02 -13.93 10.94
C ILE A 200 22.39 -12.71 11.78
N ALA A 201 22.98 -11.67 11.20
CA ALA A 201 23.35 -10.44 11.90
C ALA A 201 22.15 -9.79 12.57
N THR A 202 20.99 -9.76 11.88
CA THR A 202 19.74 -9.27 12.47
C THR A 202 19.31 -10.12 13.66
N ASN A 203 19.44 -11.42 13.55
CA ASN A 203 19.07 -12.34 14.63
C ASN A 203 20.04 -12.22 15.82
N ASP A 204 21.33 -11.94 15.58
CA ASP A 204 22.30 -11.65 16.63
C ASP A 204 21.91 -10.38 17.42
N ILE A 205 21.39 -9.33 16.75
CA ILE A 205 20.83 -8.15 17.43
C ILE A 205 19.64 -8.53 18.31
N TYR A 206 18.67 -9.28 17.80
CA TYR A 206 17.51 -9.71 18.59
C TYR A 206 17.91 -10.57 19.79
N THR A 207 18.86 -11.48 19.58
CA THR A 207 19.36 -12.36 20.65
C THR A 207 20.10 -11.56 21.73
N GLY A 208 20.94 -10.61 21.32
CA GLY A 208 21.64 -9.72 22.26
C GLY A 208 20.68 -8.85 23.06
N LEU A 209 19.69 -8.23 22.40
CA LEU A 209 18.73 -7.35 23.03
C LEU A 209 17.74 -8.08 23.96
N TRP A 210 17.13 -9.15 23.46
CA TRP A 210 15.94 -9.76 24.04
C TRP A 210 16.17 -11.18 24.55
N GLN A 211 17.38 -11.74 24.37
CA GLN A 211 17.69 -13.16 24.61
C GLN A 211 16.71 -14.13 23.88
N ARG A 212 16.15 -13.65 22.79
CA ARG A 212 15.17 -14.37 21.95
C ARG A 212 15.48 -14.13 20.49
N THR A 213 15.31 -15.18 19.68
CA THR A 213 15.43 -15.06 18.22
C THR A 213 14.25 -14.30 17.63
N ALA A 214 14.43 -13.74 16.44
CA ALA A 214 13.34 -13.10 15.70
C ALA A 214 12.15 -14.07 15.46
N ALA A 215 12.43 -15.36 15.25
CA ALA A 215 11.41 -16.39 15.09
C ALA A 215 10.58 -16.58 16.37
N ARG A 216 11.25 -16.63 17.53
CA ARG A 216 10.58 -16.74 18.84
C ARG A 216 9.70 -15.53 19.11
N LEU A 217 10.20 -14.32 18.88
CA LEU A 217 9.42 -13.09 19.06
C LEU A 217 8.22 -13.03 18.10
N LYS A 218 8.35 -13.52 16.87
CA LYS A 218 7.20 -13.61 15.94
C LYS A 218 6.11 -14.53 16.50
N GLN A 219 6.46 -15.66 17.09
CA GLN A 219 5.49 -16.54 17.74
C GLN A 219 4.81 -15.86 18.92
N GLU A 220 5.57 -15.22 19.81
CA GLU A 220 5.05 -14.52 20.98
C GLU A 220 4.10 -13.37 20.63
N LEU A 221 4.38 -12.64 19.54
CA LEU A 221 3.57 -11.53 19.05
C LEU A 221 2.51 -11.93 18.00
N SER A 222 2.34 -13.23 17.74
CA SER A 222 1.40 -13.76 16.75
C SER A 222 1.59 -13.14 15.35
N VAL A 223 2.87 -12.97 14.95
CA VAL A 223 3.23 -12.44 13.63
C VAL A 223 3.37 -13.61 12.65
N SER A 224 2.73 -13.50 11.49
CA SER A 224 2.86 -14.51 10.42
C SER A 224 4.32 -14.65 9.95
N LYS A 225 4.66 -15.79 9.33
CA LYS A 225 6.01 -16.08 8.83
C LYS A 225 6.57 -14.92 7.96
N ASN A 226 5.74 -14.37 7.10
CA ASN A 226 6.11 -13.27 6.17
C ASN A 226 5.83 -11.88 6.74
N GLY A 227 5.20 -11.77 7.91
CA GLY A 227 4.88 -10.50 8.55
C GLY A 227 6.12 -9.81 9.12
N SER A 228 6.06 -8.47 9.22
CA SER A 228 7.10 -7.67 9.86
C SER A 228 6.96 -7.76 11.38
N LEU A 229 8.02 -8.22 12.06
CA LEU A 229 8.05 -8.27 13.52
C LEU A 229 7.93 -6.86 14.14
N ARG A 230 8.60 -5.87 13.54
CA ARG A 230 8.61 -4.49 14.02
C ARG A 230 7.23 -3.84 14.04
N ASP A 231 6.34 -4.24 13.12
CA ASP A 231 4.98 -3.69 13.06
C ASP A 231 4.10 -4.10 14.24
N ARG A 232 4.52 -5.11 15.01
CA ARG A 232 3.84 -5.60 16.21
C ARG A 232 4.56 -5.26 17.51
N GLN A 233 5.78 -4.75 17.43
CA GLN A 233 6.55 -4.40 18.61
C GLN A 233 6.12 -3.05 19.20
N PRO A 234 6.25 -2.87 20.54
CA PRO A 234 6.02 -1.59 21.20
C PRO A 234 7.06 -0.53 20.79
N THR A 235 6.74 0.73 21.00
CA THR A 235 7.61 1.88 20.69
C THR A 235 9.00 1.72 21.32
N LEU A 236 9.08 1.37 22.61
CA LEU A 236 10.36 1.18 23.30
C LEU A 236 11.21 0.05 22.70
N ALA A 237 10.59 -1.02 22.20
CA ALA A 237 11.34 -2.05 21.50
C ALA A 237 12.01 -1.51 20.23
N LEU A 238 11.32 -0.65 19.48
CA LEU A 238 11.88 -0.01 18.28
C LEU A 238 13.03 0.94 18.63
N TYR A 239 12.94 1.68 19.75
CA TYR A 239 14.04 2.52 20.22
C TYR A 239 15.29 1.70 20.54
N PHE A 240 15.17 0.66 21.37
CA PHE A 240 16.31 -0.17 21.74
C PHE A 240 16.93 -0.90 20.54
N GLN A 241 16.12 -1.34 19.59
CA GLN A 241 16.62 -1.92 18.33
C GLN A 241 17.37 -0.89 17.50
N GLY A 242 16.81 0.34 17.39
CA GLY A 242 17.45 1.43 16.67
C GLY A 242 18.81 1.79 17.28
N ILE A 243 18.93 1.85 18.61
CA ILE A 243 20.19 2.10 19.34
C ILE A 243 21.21 0.98 19.03
N ALA A 244 20.78 -0.29 19.09
CA ALA A 244 21.68 -1.41 18.83
C ALA A 244 22.17 -1.45 17.37
N GLU A 245 21.30 -1.13 16.40
CA GLU A 245 21.65 -1.06 14.98
C GLU A 245 22.60 0.10 14.71
N GLU A 246 22.31 1.30 15.22
CA GLU A 246 23.12 2.50 15.07
C GLU A 246 24.51 2.32 15.68
N ALA A 247 24.59 1.90 16.95
CA ALA A 247 25.87 1.67 17.61
C ALA A 247 26.67 0.53 16.97
N SER A 248 26.01 -0.50 16.43
CA SER A 248 26.69 -1.54 15.65
C SER A 248 27.22 -1.00 14.33
N ALA A 249 26.45 -0.14 13.63
CA ALA A 249 26.88 0.51 12.41
C ALA A 249 28.10 1.39 12.65
N ASP A 250 28.12 2.18 13.71
CA ASP A 250 29.25 3.03 14.08
C ASP A 250 30.52 2.21 14.35
N LYS A 251 30.40 1.11 15.08
CA LYS A 251 31.54 0.23 15.38
C LYS A 251 32.07 -0.49 14.15
N LEU A 252 31.18 -0.95 13.28
CA LEU A 252 31.54 -1.57 12.00
C LEU A 252 32.16 -0.55 11.03
N GLY A 253 31.62 0.66 10.96
CA GLY A 253 32.11 1.73 10.09
C GLY A 253 33.54 2.22 10.43
N GLN A 254 33.99 1.99 11.67
CA GLN A 254 35.38 2.27 12.11
C GLN A 254 36.37 1.17 11.72
N ARG A 255 35.94 0.09 11.09
CA ARG A 255 36.72 -1.09 10.76
C ARG A 255 36.64 -1.38 9.27
N GLN A 256 37.70 -1.99 8.74
CA GLN A 256 37.74 -2.50 7.36
C GLN A 256 38.32 -3.91 7.40
N GLU A 257 38.02 -4.69 6.37
CA GLU A 257 38.55 -6.04 6.17
C GLU A 257 38.30 -7.02 7.33
N LEU A 258 37.15 -6.84 8.03
CA LEU A 258 36.75 -7.78 9.05
C LEU A 258 36.34 -9.13 8.45
N SER A 259 36.68 -10.21 9.15
CA SER A 259 36.06 -11.50 8.90
C SER A 259 34.59 -11.49 9.35
N TRP A 260 33.79 -12.38 8.82
CA TRP A 260 32.40 -12.54 9.23
C TRP A 260 32.22 -12.75 10.75
N ASN A 261 33.11 -13.53 11.36
CA ASN A 261 33.04 -13.82 12.79
C ASN A 261 33.35 -12.58 13.66
N GLU A 262 34.37 -11.81 13.29
CA GLU A 262 34.70 -10.55 13.99
C GLU A 262 33.57 -9.54 13.92
N ALA A 263 32.93 -9.39 12.73
CA ALA A 263 31.77 -8.51 12.59
C ALA A 263 30.59 -8.97 13.46
N ARG A 264 30.34 -10.28 13.55
CA ARG A 264 29.30 -10.83 14.45
C ARG A 264 29.61 -10.59 15.92
N ASP A 265 30.87 -10.72 16.33
CA ASP A 265 31.26 -10.49 17.73
C ASP A 265 31.07 -9.02 18.13
N ILE A 266 31.36 -8.08 17.22
CA ILE A 266 31.00 -6.66 17.42
C ILE A 266 29.49 -6.51 17.63
N ILE A 267 28.68 -7.07 16.73
CA ILE A 267 27.21 -6.96 16.78
C ILE A 267 26.66 -7.55 18.09
N LYS A 268 27.12 -8.73 18.49
CA LYS A 268 26.68 -9.40 19.72
C LYS A 268 27.10 -8.61 20.96
N THR A 269 28.33 -8.06 20.97
CA THR A 269 28.82 -7.25 22.07
C THR A 269 27.97 -5.99 22.23
N VAL A 270 27.75 -5.23 21.16
CA VAL A 270 26.95 -4.00 21.17
C VAL A 270 25.51 -4.31 21.58
N SER A 271 24.87 -5.26 20.92
CA SER A 271 23.48 -5.61 21.21
C SER A 271 23.29 -6.20 22.62
N GLY A 272 24.28 -6.93 23.14
CA GLY A 272 24.27 -7.41 24.54
C GLY A 272 24.42 -6.29 25.56
N MET A 273 25.21 -5.25 25.25
CA MET A 273 25.31 -4.06 26.10
C MET A 273 23.96 -3.32 26.17
N VAL A 274 23.36 -3.04 25.00
CA VAL A 274 22.04 -2.38 24.92
C VAL A 274 20.96 -3.27 25.56
N GLY A 275 21.07 -4.60 25.41
CA GLY A 275 20.15 -5.57 26.01
C GLY A 275 20.13 -5.56 27.54
N ARG A 276 21.27 -5.28 28.20
CA ARG A 276 21.30 -5.12 29.67
C ARG A 276 20.44 -3.92 30.09
N TYR A 277 20.60 -2.76 29.46
CA TYR A 277 19.76 -1.59 29.74
C TYR A 277 18.29 -1.82 29.43
N ALA A 278 18.01 -2.53 28.33
CA ALA A 278 16.63 -2.89 27.97
C ALA A 278 16.00 -3.80 29.04
N LYS A 279 16.77 -4.74 29.63
CA LYS A 279 16.32 -5.61 30.73
C LYS A 279 16.04 -4.81 31.99
N GLU A 280 16.97 -3.99 32.45
CA GLU A 280 16.79 -3.11 33.62
C GLU A 280 15.54 -2.21 33.47
N MET A 281 15.35 -1.64 32.28
CA MET A 281 14.16 -0.84 31.96
C MET A 281 12.89 -1.68 31.97
N SER A 282 12.93 -2.94 31.47
CA SER A 282 11.80 -3.86 31.54
C SER A 282 11.39 -4.17 32.98
N GLU A 283 12.35 -4.43 33.83
CA GLU A 283 12.15 -4.70 35.26
C GLU A 283 11.56 -3.47 35.97
N TYR A 284 12.13 -2.28 35.73
CA TYR A 284 11.64 -1.01 36.29
C TYR A 284 10.19 -0.70 35.87
N LEU A 285 9.85 -0.94 34.62
CA LEU A 285 8.50 -0.69 34.08
C LEU A 285 7.51 -1.83 34.33
N GLY A 286 7.96 -2.95 34.91
CA GLY A 286 7.10 -4.11 35.15
C GLY A 286 6.56 -4.78 33.89
N LYS A 287 7.22 -4.60 32.74
CA LYS A 287 6.79 -5.14 31.45
C LYS A 287 7.96 -5.55 30.56
N ASP A 288 7.76 -6.62 29.81
CA ASP A 288 8.69 -7.05 28.75
C ASP A 288 8.69 -6.03 27.60
N LEU A 289 9.78 -5.31 27.40
CA LEU A 289 9.87 -4.28 26.39
C LEU A 289 9.80 -4.84 24.97
N ALA A 290 10.23 -6.08 24.74
CA ALA A 290 10.18 -6.68 23.40
C ALA A 290 8.75 -6.94 22.91
N THR A 291 7.82 -7.25 23.84
CA THR A 291 6.43 -7.64 23.54
C THR A 291 5.39 -6.67 24.11
N GLY A 292 5.74 -5.83 25.07
CA GLY A 292 4.83 -4.96 25.80
C GLY A 292 3.97 -5.65 26.86
N ARG A 293 4.14 -6.96 27.06
CA ARG A 293 3.37 -7.74 28.03
C ARG A 293 3.85 -7.49 29.46
N PRO A 294 2.95 -7.49 30.46
CA PRO A 294 3.36 -7.42 31.86
C PRO A 294 4.37 -8.53 32.18
N LEU A 295 5.37 -8.22 33.01
CA LEU A 295 6.20 -9.26 33.62
C LEU A 295 5.35 -9.98 34.65
N LEU A 296 5.41 -11.32 34.66
CA LEU A 296 4.78 -12.09 35.72
C LEU A 296 5.47 -11.75 37.05
N PRO A 297 4.72 -11.57 38.15
CA PRO A 297 5.34 -11.45 39.47
C PRO A 297 6.16 -12.69 39.73
N SER A 298 7.43 -12.48 40.15
CA SER A 298 8.36 -13.53 40.55
C SER A 298 7.93 -14.21 41.85
#